data_aefe7370e69d039badb6b1e7f99b0181
#
_entry.id   aefe7370e69d039badb6b1e7f99b0181
#
_cell.length_a   1.000
_cell.length_b   1.000
_cell.length_c   1.000
_cell.angle_alpha   90.00
_cell.angle_beta   90.00
_cell.angle_gamma   90.00
#
_symmetry.space_group_name_H-M   'P 1'
#
loop_
_entity.id
_entity.type
_entity.pdbx_description
1 polymer ?
#
loop_
_entity_poly.entity_id
_entity_poly.type
_entity_poly.pdbx_seq_one_letter_code
_entity_poly.pdbx_strand_id
1 'polypeptide(L)'
;MLASEVIKTYEAFCPQEFSMEGDSRGLQIGTLDKNIQRVMVALDIREETVVEAIEKGVDLIIVKHAPIFRPIKDLVASRPQNQIYIDLIKHDIAVYVSHTNIDIVENGLNDWFCQMLGIEETTYLQETGPERGIGRIGNIPTQTFGDFAQHVKQVFGLDSLRMVHYQESDLQKPISRVAICGGSGQSFYPDALAKGADVYITGDIYYHTAQDMLSDGLLALDPGHYIEVLFVEKIAALLTQWKAEKGWSIDIFPSQASTNPFHHI
;
A
#
# COMPACT_ATOMS: atom_id res chain seq x y z
N MET A 1 -11.04 11.03 -23.02
CA MET A 1 -9.57 11.03 -23.19
C MET A 1 -9.08 9.60 -23.22
N LEU A 2 -7.88 9.31 -23.70
CA LEU A 2 -7.36 7.95 -23.69
C LEU A 2 -6.91 7.52 -22.27
N ALA A 3 -7.18 6.27 -21.89
CA ALA A 3 -6.69 5.71 -20.63
C ALA A 3 -5.15 5.77 -20.53
N SER A 4 -4.46 5.57 -21.64
CA SER A 4 -3.00 5.64 -21.73
C SER A 4 -2.43 7.02 -21.37
N GLU A 5 -3.18 8.12 -21.56
CA GLU A 5 -2.72 9.46 -21.15
C GLU A 5 -2.75 9.64 -19.63
N VAL A 6 -3.77 9.08 -18.96
CA VAL A 6 -3.85 9.06 -17.49
C VAL A 6 -2.71 8.23 -16.93
N ILE A 7 -2.51 7.02 -17.46
CA ILE A 7 -1.45 6.12 -17.00
C ILE A 7 -0.05 6.70 -17.25
N LYS A 8 0.18 7.31 -18.41
CA LYS A 8 1.46 8.01 -18.69
C LYS A 8 1.76 9.11 -17.65
N THR A 9 0.75 9.84 -17.22
CA THR A 9 0.92 10.86 -16.17
C THR A 9 1.21 10.20 -14.82
N TYR A 10 0.50 9.11 -14.50
CA TYR A 10 0.74 8.33 -13.28
C TYR A 10 2.16 7.75 -13.27
N GLU A 11 2.61 7.14 -14.36
CA GLU A 11 3.96 6.56 -14.48
C GLU A 11 5.09 7.60 -14.47
N ALA A 12 4.81 8.85 -14.82
CA ALA A 12 5.77 9.94 -14.64
C ALA A 12 6.03 10.25 -13.15
N PHE A 13 5.05 10.01 -12.28
CA PHE A 13 5.19 10.09 -10.83
C PHE A 13 5.70 8.78 -10.23
N CYS A 14 5.12 7.66 -10.64
CA CYS A 14 5.37 6.33 -10.07
C CYS A 14 5.73 5.32 -11.18
N PRO A 15 7.00 5.32 -11.65
CA PRO A 15 7.45 4.47 -12.75
C PRO A 15 7.33 2.98 -12.43
N GLN A 16 6.91 2.18 -13.41
CA GLN A 16 6.81 0.72 -13.25
C GLN A 16 8.17 0.04 -13.00
N GLU A 17 9.25 0.59 -13.56
CA GLU A 17 10.60 0.07 -13.37
C GLU A 17 11.11 0.18 -11.92
N PHE A 18 10.41 0.93 -11.05
CA PHE A 18 10.72 0.98 -9.62
C PHE A 18 10.22 -0.25 -8.87
N SER A 19 9.29 -1.01 -9.44
CA SER A 19 8.78 -2.23 -8.78
C SER A 19 9.90 -3.24 -8.51
N MET A 20 9.74 -4.00 -7.44
CA MET A 20 10.62 -5.10 -7.11
C MET A 20 10.69 -6.12 -8.27
N GLU A 21 11.80 -6.85 -8.36
CA GLU A 21 11.97 -7.89 -9.37
C GLU A 21 10.91 -8.99 -9.21
N GLY A 22 10.29 -9.38 -10.32
CA GLY A 22 9.23 -10.40 -10.33
C GLY A 22 7.85 -9.92 -9.88
N ASP A 23 7.70 -8.62 -9.59
CA ASP A 23 6.42 -8.06 -9.14
C ASP A 23 5.35 -8.05 -10.24
N SER A 24 4.11 -8.28 -9.83
CA SER A 24 2.93 -8.21 -10.70
C SER A 24 2.43 -6.77 -10.79
N ARG A 25 2.69 -6.10 -11.91
CA ARG A 25 2.45 -4.66 -12.11
C ARG A 25 1.90 -4.33 -13.48
N GLY A 26 1.45 -3.09 -13.66
CA GLY A 26 0.98 -2.54 -14.93
C GLY A 26 -0.40 -3.02 -15.32
N LEU A 27 -0.73 -2.95 -16.61
CA LEU A 27 -2.03 -3.39 -17.12
C LEU A 27 -2.17 -4.91 -17.00
N GLN A 28 -3.18 -5.35 -16.24
CA GLN A 28 -3.48 -6.78 -16.08
C GLN A 28 -4.76 -7.22 -16.78
N ILE A 29 -5.76 -6.34 -16.91
CA ILE A 29 -7.04 -6.65 -17.56
C ILE A 29 -7.41 -5.48 -18.48
N GLY A 30 -7.99 -5.78 -19.63
CA GLY A 30 -8.49 -4.80 -20.59
C GLY A 30 -7.40 -4.16 -21.46
N THR A 31 -7.61 -2.93 -21.87
CA THR A 31 -6.72 -2.15 -22.72
C THR A 31 -6.63 -0.70 -22.26
N LEU A 32 -5.48 -0.05 -22.47
CA LEU A 32 -5.30 1.39 -22.29
C LEU A 32 -5.56 2.18 -23.59
N ASP A 33 -5.72 1.50 -24.71
CA ASP A 33 -6.10 2.10 -26.00
C ASP A 33 -7.62 2.21 -26.12
N LYS A 34 -8.21 2.98 -25.19
CA LYS A 34 -9.65 3.27 -25.18
C LYS A 34 -9.92 4.65 -24.57
N ASN A 35 -11.04 5.25 -25.00
CA ASN A 35 -11.53 6.46 -24.35
C ASN A 35 -12.21 6.14 -23.02
N ILE A 36 -11.89 6.93 -22.01
CA ILE A 36 -12.44 6.78 -20.66
C ILE A 36 -13.10 8.07 -20.18
N GLN A 37 -14.06 7.92 -19.31
CA GLN A 37 -14.75 9.01 -18.61
C GLN A 37 -14.65 8.89 -17.08
N ARG A 38 -14.47 7.67 -16.56
CA ARG A 38 -14.47 7.39 -15.11
C ARG A 38 -13.33 6.52 -14.69
N VAL A 39 -12.55 7.03 -13.73
CA VAL A 39 -11.41 6.35 -13.12
C VAL A 39 -11.70 6.12 -11.65
N MET A 40 -11.53 4.91 -11.19
CA MET A 40 -11.61 4.55 -9.78
C MET A 40 -10.23 4.14 -9.26
N VAL A 41 -9.93 4.52 -8.02
CA VAL A 41 -8.74 4.03 -7.30
C VAL A 41 -9.21 3.05 -6.23
N ALA A 42 -8.56 1.89 -6.14
CA ALA A 42 -8.92 0.85 -5.18
C ALA A 42 -7.68 0.21 -4.54
N LEU A 43 -7.85 -0.41 -3.38
CA LEU A 43 -6.78 -1.20 -2.76
C LEU A 43 -6.69 -2.58 -3.38
N ASP A 44 -7.83 -3.26 -3.49
CA ASP A 44 -7.94 -4.63 -4.01
C ASP A 44 -9.04 -4.73 -5.08
N ILE A 45 -8.93 -5.72 -5.92
CA ILE A 45 -9.99 -6.16 -6.83
C ILE A 45 -10.70 -7.36 -6.20
N ARG A 46 -11.82 -7.08 -5.54
CA ARG A 46 -12.74 -8.04 -4.93
C ARG A 46 -14.14 -7.88 -5.50
N GLU A 47 -15.05 -8.76 -5.13
CA GLU A 47 -16.43 -8.71 -5.63
C GLU A 47 -17.07 -7.35 -5.36
N GLU A 48 -16.93 -6.83 -4.14
CA GLU A 48 -17.49 -5.53 -3.72
C GLU A 48 -16.92 -4.37 -4.54
N THR A 49 -15.62 -4.39 -4.82
CA THR A 49 -14.95 -3.37 -5.66
C THR A 49 -15.44 -3.41 -7.10
N VAL A 50 -15.64 -4.63 -7.64
CA VAL A 50 -16.11 -4.80 -9.03
C VAL A 50 -17.58 -4.41 -9.17
N VAL A 51 -18.42 -4.77 -8.20
CA VAL A 51 -19.84 -4.32 -8.16
C VAL A 51 -19.90 -2.79 -8.12
N GLU A 52 -19.14 -2.15 -7.24
CA GLU A 52 -19.06 -0.68 -7.19
C GLU A 52 -18.61 -0.08 -8.53
N ALA A 53 -17.58 -0.65 -9.16
CA ALA A 53 -17.08 -0.18 -10.45
C ALA A 53 -18.12 -0.29 -11.56
N ILE A 54 -18.87 -1.39 -11.62
CA ILE A 54 -19.94 -1.61 -12.61
C ILE A 54 -21.08 -0.62 -12.38
N GLU A 55 -21.55 -0.47 -11.14
CA GLU A 55 -22.65 0.46 -10.81
C GLU A 55 -22.31 1.90 -11.13
N LYS A 56 -21.06 2.29 -10.93
CA LYS A 56 -20.56 3.64 -11.26
C LYS A 56 -20.16 3.80 -12.72
N GLY A 57 -20.18 2.75 -13.54
CA GLY A 57 -19.77 2.77 -14.94
C GLY A 57 -18.31 3.17 -15.11
N VAL A 58 -17.42 2.57 -14.31
CA VAL A 58 -15.97 2.81 -14.34
C VAL A 58 -15.35 2.24 -15.60
N ASP A 59 -14.43 2.97 -16.22
CA ASP A 59 -13.69 2.52 -17.40
C ASP A 59 -12.30 1.99 -17.06
N LEU A 60 -11.68 2.55 -15.99
CA LEU A 60 -10.31 2.24 -15.56
C LEU A 60 -10.26 2.18 -14.03
N ILE A 61 -9.69 1.11 -13.50
CA ILE A 61 -9.32 1.01 -12.08
C ILE A 61 -7.80 1.06 -11.97
N ILE A 62 -7.30 1.97 -11.14
CA ILE A 62 -5.90 1.95 -10.66
C ILE A 62 -5.92 1.29 -9.28
N VAL A 63 -5.24 0.16 -9.15
CA VAL A 63 -5.29 -0.67 -7.95
C VAL A 63 -3.89 -0.90 -7.38
N LYS A 64 -3.80 -0.98 -6.04
CA LYS A 64 -2.54 -1.31 -5.36
C LYS A 64 -2.19 -2.79 -5.55
N HIS A 65 -3.09 -3.69 -5.17
CA HIS A 65 -2.84 -5.13 -5.18
C HIS A 65 -3.24 -5.77 -6.50
N ALA A 66 -2.32 -6.57 -7.04
CA ALA A 66 -2.51 -7.27 -8.29
C ALA A 66 -3.61 -8.34 -8.17
N PRO A 67 -4.72 -8.25 -8.94
CA PRO A 67 -5.72 -9.31 -8.96
C PRO A 67 -5.17 -10.62 -9.53
N ILE A 68 -4.22 -10.52 -10.48
CA ILE A 68 -3.52 -11.67 -11.06
C ILE A 68 -2.08 -11.66 -10.55
N PHE A 69 -1.90 -12.15 -9.32
CA PHE A 69 -0.57 -12.25 -8.70
C PHE A 69 0.20 -13.49 -9.19
N ARG A 70 -0.52 -14.56 -9.54
CA ARG A 70 0.04 -15.79 -10.13
C ARG A 70 -0.66 -16.08 -11.45
N PRO A 71 0.03 -16.71 -12.44
CA PRO A 71 -0.59 -17.06 -13.70
C PRO A 71 -1.88 -17.88 -13.49
N ILE A 72 -2.97 -17.44 -14.14
CA ILE A 72 -4.24 -18.16 -14.15
C ILE A 72 -4.21 -19.27 -15.18
N LYS A 73 -4.87 -20.40 -14.87
CA LYS A 73 -4.91 -21.58 -15.74
C LYS A 73 -6.15 -21.65 -16.58
N ASP A 74 -7.22 -21.02 -16.14
CA ASP A 74 -8.52 -21.03 -16.81
C ASP A 74 -9.39 -19.83 -16.36
N LEU A 75 -10.50 -19.59 -17.06
CA LEU A 75 -11.50 -18.59 -16.72
C LEU A 75 -12.90 -19.22 -16.56
N VAL A 76 -12.97 -20.32 -15.79
CA VAL A 76 -14.24 -21.00 -15.52
C VAL A 76 -15.05 -20.18 -14.51
N ALA A 77 -16.25 -19.71 -14.93
CA ALA A 77 -17.09 -18.78 -14.16
C ALA A 77 -17.59 -19.33 -12.81
N SER A 78 -17.60 -20.65 -12.60
CA SER A 78 -17.99 -21.24 -11.31
C SER A 78 -16.96 -21.01 -10.20
N ARG A 79 -15.80 -20.46 -10.51
CA ARG A 79 -14.77 -20.06 -9.53
C ARG A 79 -14.94 -18.57 -9.21
N PRO A 80 -15.18 -18.17 -7.96
CA PRO A 80 -15.44 -16.76 -7.61
C PRO A 80 -14.38 -15.78 -8.13
N GLN A 81 -13.10 -16.12 -8.02
CA GLN A 81 -12.03 -15.26 -8.52
C GLN A 81 -12.07 -15.08 -10.05
N ASN A 82 -12.41 -16.13 -10.79
CA ASN A 82 -12.54 -16.04 -12.26
C ASN A 82 -13.78 -15.21 -12.66
N GLN A 83 -14.86 -15.28 -11.87
CA GLN A 83 -16.04 -14.46 -12.12
C GLN A 83 -15.71 -12.97 -12.07
N ILE A 84 -14.89 -12.55 -11.11
CA ILE A 84 -14.37 -11.18 -11.02
C ILE A 84 -13.69 -10.73 -12.32
N TYR A 85 -12.80 -11.57 -12.88
CA TYR A 85 -12.11 -11.25 -14.14
C TYR A 85 -13.08 -11.21 -15.32
N ILE A 86 -14.03 -12.16 -15.36
CA ILE A 86 -15.05 -12.21 -16.42
C ILE A 86 -15.94 -10.96 -16.38
N ASP A 87 -16.33 -10.49 -15.20
CA ASP A 87 -17.19 -9.33 -15.05
C ASP A 87 -16.44 -8.04 -15.43
N LEU A 88 -15.18 -7.88 -15.07
CA LEU A 88 -14.35 -6.78 -15.53
C LEU A 88 -14.25 -6.75 -17.08
N ILE A 89 -13.99 -7.91 -17.70
CA ILE A 89 -13.88 -8.02 -19.16
C ILE A 89 -15.22 -7.72 -19.84
N LYS A 90 -16.35 -8.26 -19.34
CA LYS A 90 -17.69 -8.03 -19.91
C LYS A 90 -18.12 -6.57 -19.87
N HIS A 91 -17.70 -5.82 -18.84
CA HIS A 91 -18.02 -4.42 -18.67
C HIS A 91 -16.95 -3.48 -19.23
N ASP A 92 -15.96 -4.04 -19.94
CA ASP A 92 -14.85 -3.29 -20.54
C ASP A 92 -14.10 -2.42 -19.51
N ILE A 93 -13.90 -2.92 -18.29
CA ILE A 93 -13.17 -2.23 -17.23
C ILE A 93 -11.70 -2.63 -17.31
N ALA A 94 -10.82 -1.67 -17.55
CA ALA A 94 -9.38 -1.90 -17.50
C ALA A 94 -8.87 -1.85 -16.05
N VAL A 95 -7.89 -2.71 -15.72
CA VAL A 95 -7.25 -2.74 -14.40
C VAL A 95 -5.76 -2.55 -14.55
N TYR A 96 -5.26 -1.46 -13.97
CA TYR A 96 -3.85 -1.10 -13.93
C TYR A 96 -3.32 -1.19 -12.49
N VAL A 97 -2.24 -1.94 -12.30
CA VAL A 97 -1.65 -2.25 -11.00
C VAL A 97 -0.44 -1.37 -10.73
N SER A 98 -0.42 -0.73 -9.56
CA SER A 98 0.73 -0.04 -8.97
C SER A 98 1.02 -0.66 -7.62
N HIS A 99 1.91 -1.64 -7.58
CA HIS A 99 2.17 -2.48 -6.40
C HIS A 99 3.38 -1.95 -5.62
N THR A 100 4.55 -2.58 -5.73
CA THR A 100 5.72 -2.16 -4.93
C THR A 100 6.37 -0.86 -5.43
N ASN A 101 6.12 -0.42 -6.65
CA ASN A 101 6.61 0.86 -7.15
C ASN A 101 6.13 2.05 -6.31
N ILE A 102 4.86 2.03 -5.82
CA ILE A 102 4.33 3.11 -4.96
C ILE A 102 4.93 3.08 -3.55
N ASP A 103 5.47 1.94 -3.11
CA ASP A 103 6.17 1.81 -1.84
C ASP A 103 7.61 2.34 -1.92
N ILE A 104 8.16 2.41 -3.13
CA ILE A 104 9.55 2.77 -3.41
C ILE A 104 9.70 4.24 -3.80
N VAL A 105 8.78 4.76 -4.61
CA VAL A 105 8.86 6.13 -5.14
C VAL A 105 8.88 7.17 -4.02
N GLU A 106 9.61 8.27 -4.24
CA GLU A 106 9.55 9.45 -3.37
C GLU A 106 8.16 10.07 -3.38
N ASN A 107 7.73 10.56 -2.23
CA ASN A 107 6.36 11.03 -1.98
C ASN A 107 5.30 9.95 -2.26
N GLY A 108 5.69 8.66 -2.14
CA GLY A 108 4.81 7.51 -2.22
C GLY A 108 4.31 7.04 -0.86
N LEU A 109 3.83 5.79 -0.80
CA LEU A 109 3.07 5.29 0.33
C LEU A 109 3.84 5.32 1.66
N ASN A 110 5.12 4.92 1.66
CA ASN A 110 5.92 4.94 2.89
C ASN A 110 6.24 6.36 3.37
N ASP A 111 6.39 7.34 2.46
CA ASP A 111 6.55 8.73 2.84
C ASP A 111 5.27 9.31 3.44
N TRP A 112 4.10 8.93 2.91
CA TRP A 112 2.81 9.34 3.50
C TRP A 112 2.62 8.76 4.89
N PHE A 113 3.03 7.51 5.14
CA PHE A 113 3.02 6.94 6.49
C PHE A 113 3.93 7.72 7.44
N CYS A 114 5.15 8.06 6.99
CA CYS A 114 6.06 8.89 7.78
C CYS A 114 5.46 10.25 8.13
N GLN A 115 4.85 10.93 7.15
CA GLN A 115 4.17 12.22 7.39
C GLN A 115 3.05 12.10 8.42
N MET A 116 2.22 11.05 8.34
CA MET A 116 1.12 10.83 9.28
C MET A 116 1.62 10.55 10.71
N LEU A 117 2.73 9.83 10.83
CA LEU A 117 3.32 9.43 12.12
C LEU A 117 4.29 10.45 12.70
N GLY A 118 4.59 11.54 11.97
CA GLY A 118 5.56 12.54 12.39
C GLY A 118 7.00 12.02 12.41
N ILE A 119 7.33 11.08 11.51
CA ILE A 119 8.70 10.57 11.33
C ILE A 119 9.42 11.53 10.38
N GLU A 120 10.47 12.16 10.90
CA GLU A 120 11.24 13.19 10.18
C GLU A 120 12.65 12.68 9.83
N GLU A 121 13.37 13.46 8.99
CA GLU A 121 14.73 13.15 8.53
C GLU A 121 14.86 11.74 7.96
N THR A 122 13.88 11.37 7.12
CA THR A 122 13.75 10.01 6.59
C THR A 122 14.81 9.67 5.55
N THR A 123 15.25 8.42 5.56
CA THR A 123 16.04 7.80 4.50
C THR A 123 15.40 6.46 4.12
N TYR A 124 15.85 5.86 3.03
CA TYR A 124 15.35 4.54 2.62
C TYR A 124 15.73 3.46 3.64
N LEU A 125 14.77 2.58 3.93
CA LEU A 125 15.04 1.41 4.76
C LEU A 125 15.97 0.43 4.04
N GLN A 126 15.64 0.08 2.81
CA GLN A 126 16.52 -0.69 1.92
C GLN A 126 16.60 -0.01 0.55
N GLU A 127 17.81 0.25 0.07
CA GLU A 127 18.03 0.78 -1.26
C GLU A 127 17.73 -0.28 -2.32
N THR A 128 16.98 0.08 -3.36
CA THR A 128 16.60 -0.77 -4.49
C THR A 128 17.21 -0.29 -5.81
N GLY A 129 17.96 0.79 -5.78
CA GLY A 129 18.65 1.39 -6.92
C GLY A 129 19.12 2.81 -6.58
N PRO A 130 19.75 3.51 -7.54
CA PRO A 130 20.17 4.89 -7.34
C PRO A 130 18.99 5.78 -6.94
N GLU A 131 19.12 6.50 -5.83
CA GLU A 131 18.14 7.48 -5.31
C GLU A 131 16.72 6.90 -5.13
N ARG A 132 16.60 5.61 -4.81
CA ARG A 132 15.34 4.94 -4.55
C ARG A 132 15.49 3.76 -3.60
N GLY A 133 14.43 3.49 -2.82
CA GLY A 133 14.42 2.37 -1.87
C GLY A 133 13.06 2.12 -1.26
N ILE A 134 12.87 0.89 -0.79
CA ILE A 134 11.64 0.46 -0.13
C ILE A 134 11.69 0.79 1.36
N GLY A 135 10.51 1.11 1.93
CA GLY A 135 10.39 1.51 3.33
C GLY A 135 11.13 2.82 3.64
N ARG A 136 10.95 3.29 4.84
CA ARG A 136 11.63 4.49 5.36
C ARG A 136 12.12 4.25 6.79
N ILE A 137 13.17 4.98 7.17
CA ILE A 137 13.65 5.07 8.55
C ILE A 137 13.97 6.52 8.87
N GLY A 138 13.54 7.01 10.02
CA GLY A 138 13.72 8.40 10.44
C GLY A 138 13.60 8.55 11.95
N ASN A 139 13.47 9.79 12.39
CA ASN A 139 13.48 10.16 13.80
C ASN A 139 12.10 10.69 14.23
N ILE A 140 11.76 10.46 15.49
CA ILE A 140 10.63 11.06 16.18
C ILE A 140 11.11 11.72 17.47
N PRO A 141 10.37 12.66 18.06
CA PRO A 141 10.64 13.10 19.43
C PRO A 141 10.66 11.89 20.39
N THR A 142 11.67 11.83 21.26
CA THR A 142 11.81 10.72 22.21
C THR A 142 10.56 10.56 23.04
N GLN A 143 9.98 9.38 23.05
CA GLN A 143 8.81 9.01 23.82
C GLN A 143 8.87 7.53 24.20
N THR A 144 7.92 7.03 25.01
CA THR A 144 7.89 5.60 25.35
C THR A 144 7.34 4.77 24.17
N PHE A 145 7.78 3.51 24.09
CA PHE A 145 7.22 2.58 23.08
C PHE A 145 5.71 2.41 23.22
N GLY A 146 5.18 2.38 24.44
CA GLY A 146 3.75 2.29 24.69
C GLY A 146 2.97 3.52 24.18
N ASP A 147 3.46 4.74 24.42
CA ASP A 147 2.84 5.97 23.93
C ASP A 147 2.85 6.02 22.38
N PHE A 148 3.99 5.64 21.80
CA PHE A 148 4.10 5.59 20.35
C PHE A 148 3.16 4.54 19.72
N ALA A 149 3.01 3.37 20.34
CA ALA A 149 2.04 2.36 19.88
C ALA A 149 0.59 2.90 19.91
N GLN A 150 0.22 3.64 20.95
CA GLN A 150 -1.10 4.31 21.00
C GLN A 150 -1.22 5.37 19.92
N HIS A 151 -0.17 6.14 19.64
CA HIS A 151 -0.15 7.10 18.54
C HIS A 151 -0.37 6.42 17.18
N VAL A 152 0.36 5.34 16.88
CA VAL A 152 0.19 4.55 15.65
C VAL A 152 -1.25 4.03 15.53
N LYS A 153 -1.81 3.48 16.62
CA LYS A 153 -3.19 3.00 16.67
C LYS A 153 -4.19 4.10 16.33
N GLN A 154 -4.01 5.30 16.87
CA GLN A 154 -4.88 6.45 16.64
C GLN A 154 -4.76 6.99 15.20
N VAL A 155 -3.54 7.16 14.71
CA VAL A 155 -3.26 7.71 13.38
C VAL A 155 -3.87 6.86 12.27
N PHE A 156 -3.81 5.54 12.39
CA PHE A 156 -4.40 4.61 11.41
C PHE A 156 -5.85 4.22 11.74
N GLY A 157 -6.44 4.73 12.82
CA GLY A 157 -7.84 4.45 13.20
C GLY A 157 -8.10 2.98 13.51
N LEU A 158 -7.15 2.28 14.14
CA LEU A 158 -7.22 0.84 14.36
C LEU A 158 -8.01 0.48 15.61
N ASP A 159 -8.83 -0.57 15.54
CA ASP A 159 -9.49 -1.16 16.71
C ASP A 159 -8.48 -1.87 17.63
N SER A 160 -7.47 -2.52 17.04
CA SER A 160 -6.39 -3.21 17.73
C SER A 160 -5.06 -3.03 17.02
N LEU A 161 -3.95 -3.22 17.76
CA LEU A 161 -2.59 -3.17 17.23
C LEU A 161 -1.80 -4.34 17.82
N ARG A 162 -1.16 -5.15 16.98
CA ARG A 162 -0.25 -6.19 17.46
C ARG A 162 1.10 -5.56 17.79
N MET A 163 1.64 -5.93 18.95
CA MET A 163 2.91 -5.41 19.46
C MET A 163 3.88 -6.55 19.67
N VAL A 164 5.13 -6.36 19.29
CA VAL A 164 6.22 -7.31 19.48
C VAL A 164 7.13 -6.79 20.58
N HIS A 165 7.00 -7.35 21.80
CA HIS A 165 7.79 -7.04 22.99
C HIS A 165 7.78 -8.23 23.94
N TYR A 166 8.78 -8.33 24.87
CA TYR A 166 8.88 -9.46 25.79
C TYR A 166 8.06 -9.28 27.07
N GLN A 167 8.11 -8.09 27.65
CA GLN A 167 7.61 -7.83 28.99
C GLN A 167 7.01 -6.43 29.12
N GLU A 168 6.11 -6.26 30.08
CA GLU A 168 5.43 -4.98 30.33
C GLU A 168 6.37 -3.77 30.47
N SER A 169 7.55 -3.98 31.04
CA SER A 169 8.56 -2.90 31.16
C SER A 169 9.08 -2.40 29.82
N ASP A 170 8.96 -3.18 28.73
CA ASP A 170 9.35 -2.74 27.40
C ASP A 170 8.49 -1.58 26.91
N LEU A 171 7.24 -1.47 27.39
CA LEU A 171 6.34 -0.36 27.07
C LEU A 171 6.91 0.99 27.53
N GLN A 172 7.79 1.01 28.52
CA GLN A 172 8.42 2.21 29.05
C GLN A 172 9.79 2.51 28.40
N LYS A 173 10.25 1.66 27.49
CA LYS A 173 11.51 1.91 26.78
C LYS A 173 11.42 3.20 25.97
N PRO A 174 12.39 4.11 26.09
CA PRO A 174 12.46 5.29 25.24
C PRO A 174 12.79 4.87 23.81
N ILE A 175 12.09 5.44 22.86
CA ILE A 175 12.32 5.26 21.43
C ILE A 175 12.43 6.62 20.75
N SER A 176 13.22 6.71 19.70
CA SER A 176 13.41 7.91 18.91
C SER A 176 13.66 7.65 17.43
N ARG A 177 14.05 6.41 17.07
CA ARG A 177 14.34 6.04 15.70
C ARG A 177 13.42 4.94 15.23
N VAL A 178 12.63 5.24 14.19
CA VAL A 178 11.53 4.40 13.73
C VAL A 178 11.73 4.04 12.26
N ALA A 179 11.61 2.76 11.96
CA ALA A 179 11.53 2.27 10.58
C ALA A 179 10.09 1.84 10.26
N ILE A 180 9.67 2.02 9.00
CA ILE A 180 8.36 1.60 8.49
C ILE A 180 8.47 1.05 7.07
N CYS A 181 7.76 -0.04 6.82
CA CYS A 181 7.48 -0.56 5.49
C CYS A 181 6.04 -1.06 5.47
N GLY A 182 5.18 -0.45 4.67
CA GLY A 182 3.79 -0.88 4.50
C GLY A 182 3.70 -2.30 3.96
N GLY A 183 2.49 -2.87 4.02
CA GLY A 183 2.23 -4.22 3.57
C GLY A 183 2.97 -5.29 4.38
N SER A 184 3.45 -6.35 3.69
CA SER A 184 4.15 -7.48 4.31
C SER A 184 5.67 -7.30 4.27
N GLY A 185 6.19 -6.26 4.94
CA GLY A 185 7.60 -5.88 4.94
C GLY A 185 8.48 -6.59 5.97
N GLN A 186 8.00 -7.65 6.63
CA GLN A 186 8.73 -8.30 7.72
C GLN A 186 10.15 -8.78 7.37
N SER A 187 10.42 -9.08 6.10
CA SER A 187 11.76 -9.51 5.65
C SER A 187 12.81 -8.39 5.70
N PHE A 188 12.41 -7.13 5.83
CA PHE A 188 13.31 -5.98 5.93
C PHE A 188 13.68 -5.61 7.38
N TYR A 189 13.25 -6.39 8.40
CA TYR A 189 13.62 -6.09 9.78
C TYR A 189 15.15 -6.09 10.04
N PRO A 190 15.97 -6.93 9.35
CA PRO A 190 17.41 -6.86 9.53
C PRO A 190 18.01 -5.52 9.06
N ASP A 191 17.43 -4.91 7.99
CA ASP A 191 17.84 -3.58 7.53
C ASP A 191 17.45 -2.50 8.55
N ALA A 192 16.28 -2.61 9.18
CA ALA A 192 15.84 -1.73 10.24
C ALA A 192 16.79 -1.79 11.44
N LEU A 193 17.15 -3.00 11.87
CA LEU A 193 18.10 -3.24 12.95
C LEU A 193 19.49 -2.68 12.61
N ALA A 194 20.01 -2.98 11.41
CA ALA A 194 21.32 -2.52 10.95
C ALA A 194 21.42 -0.99 10.89
N LYS A 195 20.30 -0.29 10.62
CA LYS A 195 20.20 1.17 10.62
C LYS A 195 19.85 1.78 11.98
N GLY A 196 19.80 0.95 13.03
CA GLY A 196 19.62 1.37 14.42
C GLY A 196 18.20 1.79 14.76
N ALA A 197 17.18 1.17 14.15
CA ALA A 197 15.79 1.38 14.55
C ALA A 197 15.54 0.89 15.96
N ASP A 198 14.83 1.68 16.77
CA ASP A 198 14.30 1.25 18.08
C ASP A 198 13.01 0.44 17.86
N VAL A 199 12.23 0.81 16.82
CA VAL A 199 10.95 0.20 16.49
C VAL A 199 10.82 0.02 14.98
N TYR A 200 10.29 -1.13 14.58
CA TYR A 200 9.92 -1.41 13.19
C TYR A 200 8.40 -1.56 13.03
N ILE A 201 7.81 -0.86 12.06
CA ILE A 201 6.37 -0.90 11.75
C ILE A 201 6.20 -1.60 10.41
N THR A 202 5.43 -2.71 10.40
CA THR A 202 5.05 -3.42 9.17
C THR A 202 3.87 -4.34 9.44
N GLY A 203 3.08 -4.67 8.42
CA GLY A 203 2.01 -5.67 8.52
C GLY A 203 2.51 -7.10 8.38
N ASP A 204 1.61 -8.05 8.64
CA ASP A 204 1.80 -9.50 8.42
C ASP A 204 3.04 -10.10 9.10
N ILE A 205 3.39 -9.65 10.30
CA ILE A 205 4.52 -10.22 11.03
C ILE A 205 4.19 -11.65 11.45
N TYR A 206 4.97 -12.61 10.94
CA TYR A 206 4.82 -14.02 11.30
C TYR A 206 5.36 -14.30 12.69
N TYR A 207 4.80 -15.34 13.33
CA TYR A 207 5.13 -15.73 14.70
C TYR A 207 6.63 -15.88 14.93
N HIS A 208 7.33 -16.63 14.09
CA HIS A 208 8.76 -16.85 14.24
C HIS A 208 9.59 -15.59 13.93
N THR A 209 9.20 -14.81 12.93
CA THR A 209 9.85 -13.53 12.63
C THR A 209 9.74 -12.57 13.82
N ALA A 210 8.59 -12.54 14.50
CA ALA A 210 8.44 -11.74 15.72
C ALA A 210 9.40 -12.21 16.85
N GLN A 211 9.59 -13.52 16.98
CA GLN A 211 10.56 -14.06 17.95
C GLN A 211 12.02 -13.71 17.58
N ASP A 212 12.35 -13.74 16.29
CA ASP A 212 13.66 -13.35 15.79
C ASP A 212 13.92 -11.86 16.05
N MET A 213 12.97 -10.97 15.72
CA MET A 213 13.04 -9.54 16.05
C MET A 213 13.33 -9.28 17.52
N LEU A 214 12.62 -10.00 18.42
CA LEU A 214 12.85 -9.87 19.86
C LEU A 214 14.23 -10.37 20.29
N SER A 215 14.69 -11.47 19.74
CA SER A 215 16.01 -12.04 20.02
C SER A 215 17.13 -11.09 19.60
N ASP A 216 16.91 -10.35 18.52
CA ASP A 216 17.83 -9.35 17.98
C ASP A 216 17.68 -7.98 18.69
N GLY A 217 16.72 -7.85 19.61
CA GLY A 217 16.51 -6.65 20.43
C GLY A 217 15.65 -5.57 19.77
N LEU A 218 14.94 -5.87 18.68
CA LEU A 218 14.08 -4.93 17.95
C LEU A 218 12.63 -5.04 18.45
N LEU A 219 12.05 -3.90 18.84
CA LEU A 219 10.60 -3.80 19.07
C LEU A 219 9.86 -3.65 17.73
N ALA A 220 8.64 -4.16 17.65
CA ALA A 220 7.87 -3.96 16.43
C ALA A 220 6.38 -3.70 16.69
N LEU A 221 5.74 -3.05 15.72
CA LEU A 221 4.30 -2.80 15.68
C LEU A 221 3.76 -3.36 14.36
N ASP A 222 2.69 -4.15 14.46
CA ASP A 222 1.98 -4.68 13.30
C ASP A 222 0.56 -4.07 13.26
N PRO A 223 0.39 -2.97 12.51
CA PRO A 223 -0.90 -2.32 12.34
C PRO A 223 -1.81 -3.05 11.34
N GLY A 224 -1.38 -4.19 10.81
CA GLY A 224 -2.02 -4.91 9.73
C GLY A 224 -1.67 -4.38 8.34
N HIS A 225 -1.83 -5.24 7.36
CA HIS A 225 -1.57 -4.92 5.95
C HIS A 225 -2.50 -3.81 5.43
N TYR A 226 -3.73 -3.77 5.96
CA TYR A 226 -4.79 -2.89 5.48
C TYR A 226 -4.54 -1.39 5.70
N ILE A 227 -3.51 -0.97 6.45
CA ILE A 227 -3.12 0.45 6.50
C ILE A 227 -2.77 1.00 5.11
N GLU A 228 -2.45 0.15 4.16
CA GLU A 228 -2.21 0.52 2.76
C GLU A 228 -3.45 1.08 2.05
N VAL A 229 -4.64 1.00 2.66
CA VAL A 229 -5.86 1.66 2.15
C VAL A 229 -5.67 3.17 1.95
N LEU A 230 -4.69 3.78 2.61
CA LEU A 230 -4.26 5.16 2.39
C LEU A 230 -3.93 5.44 0.91
N PHE A 231 -3.45 4.44 0.16
CA PHE A 231 -3.23 4.50 -1.29
C PHE A 231 -4.46 5.04 -2.04
N VAL A 232 -5.64 4.59 -1.65
CA VAL A 232 -6.89 4.88 -2.37
C VAL A 232 -7.18 6.39 -2.37
N GLU A 233 -7.16 7.00 -1.19
CA GLU A 233 -7.41 8.44 -1.04
C GLU A 233 -6.28 9.28 -1.63
N LYS A 234 -5.03 8.91 -1.37
CA LYS A 234 -3.86 9.67 -1.83
C LYS A 234 -3.73 9.68 -3.35
N ILE A 235 -3.91 8.54 -4.01
CA ILE A 235 -3.85 8.47 -5.47
C ILE A 235 -5.05 9.16 -6.11
N ALA A 236 -6.25 9.01 -5.55
CA ALA A 236 -7.42 9.74 -6.06
C ALA A 236 -7.24 11.27 -5.96
N ALA A 237 -6.63 11.75 -4.88
CA ALA A 237 -6.30 13.17 -4.70
C ALA A 237 -5.26 13.64 -5.74
N LEU A 238 -4.17 12.89 -5.95
CA LEU A 238 -3.15 13.21 -6.98
C LEU A 238 -3.75 13.24 -8.38
N LEU A 239 -4.55 12.24 -8.74
CA LEU A 239 -5.24 12.20 -10.04
C LEU A 239 -6.18 13.41 -10.20
N THR A 240 -6.88 13.80 -9.14
CA THR A 240 -7.77 14.98 -9.13
C THR A 240 -7.00 16.29 -9.32
N GLN A 241 -5.83 16.40 -8.69
CA GLN A 241 -4.92 17.52 -8.90
C GLN A 241 -4.46 17.57 -10.37
N TRP A 242 -3.97 16.48 -10.93
CA TRP A 242 -3.52 16.41 -12.33
C TRP A 242 -4.68 16.65 -13.32
N LYS A 243 -5.90 16.18 -12.99
CA LYS A 243 -7.09 16.51 -13.75
C LYS A 243 -7.26 18.02 -13.89
N ALA A 244 -7.13 18.76 -12.81
CA ALA A 244 -7.25 20.22 -12.82
C ALA A 244 -6.11 20.88 -13.58
N GLU A 245 -4.86 20.46 -13.37
CA GLU A 245 -3.67 21.02 -14.01
C GLU A 245 -3.65 20.78 -15.53
N LYS A 246 -4.10 19.60 -15.98
CA LYS A 246 -4.05 19.18 -17.38
C LYS A 246 -5.37 19.36 -18.14
N GLY A 247 -6.44 19.83 -17.46
CA GLY A 247 -7.75 20.03 -18.07
C GLY A 247 -8.44 18.72 -18.50
N TRP A 248 -8.27 17.63 -17.74
CA TRP A 248 -8.90 16.37 -18.07
C TRP A 248 -10.43 16.40 -17.88
N SER A 249 -11.15 15.81 -18.82
CA SER A 249 -12.62 15.70 -18.79
C SER A 249 -13.03 14.28 -18.35
N ILE A 250 -12.58 13.85 -17.18
CA ILE A 250 -12.91 12.55 -16.57
C ILE A 250 -13.34 12.74 -15.12
N ASP A 251 -14.11 11.80 -14.58
CA ASP A 251 -14.42 11.73 -13.16
C ASP A 251 -13.45 10.76 -12.47
N ILE A 252 -13.01 11.15 -11.28
CA ILE A 252 -12.07 10.38 -10.47
C ILE A 252 -12.67 10.23 -9.09
N PHE A 253 -12.66 9.01 -8.55
CA PHE A 253 -13.15 8.76 -7.19
C PHE A 253 -12.41 7.60 -6.52
N PRO A 254 -12.24 7.67 -5.20
CA PRO A 254 -11.79 6.54 -4.41
C PRO A 254 -12.89 5.48 -4.31
N SER A 255 -12.51 4.21 -4.32
CA SER A 255 -13.43 3.12 -3.98
C SER A 255 -13.87 3.25 -2.52
N GLN A 256 -15.16 2.99 -2.27
CA GLN A 256 -15.73 2.96 -0.94
C GLN A 256 -15.85 1.53 -0.40
N ALA A 257 -15.51 0.53 -1.21
CA ALA A 257 -15.54 -0.86 -0.80
C ALA A 257 -14.43 -1.15 0.22
N SER A 258 -14.79 -1.67 1.39
CA SER A 258 -13.83 -2.19 2.35
C SER A 258 -13.44 -3.61 1.98
N THR A 259 -12.16 -3.83 1.75
CA THR A 259 -11.61 -5.15 1.44
C THR A 259 -10.83 -5.76 2.62
N ASN A 260 -10.91 -5.13 3.81
CA ASN A 260 -10.26 -5.66 5.02
C ASN A 260 -10.90 -7.01 5.41
N PRO A 261 -10.13 -8.13 5.39
CA PRO A 261 -10.68 -9.44 5.73
C PRO A 261 -10.76 -9.68 7.25
N PHE A 262 -10.18 -8.78 8.07
CA PHE A 262 -10.05 -8.99 9.50
C PHE A 262 -11.04 -8.12 10.28
N HIS A 263 -11.68 -8.74 11.26
CA HIS A 263 -12.50 -8.07 12.26
C HIS A 263 -11.98 -8.44 13.65
N HIS A 264 -11.94 -7.47 14.54
CA HIS A 264 -11.47 -7.68 15.93
C HIS A 264 -12.66 -7.71 16.88
N ILE A 265 -12.64 -8.63 17.85
CA ILE A 265 -13.69 -8.82 18.87
C ILE A 265 -13.19 -8.38 20.25
#